data_28c8a66e0a31bc7ee52756934b1f61db
#
_entry.id   28c8a66e0a31bc7ee52756934b1f61db
#
_cell.length_a   1.000
_cell.length_b   1.000
_cell.length_c   1.000
_cell.angle_alpha   90.00
_cell.angle_beta   90.00
_cell.angle_gamma   90.00
#
_symmetry.space_group_name_H-M   'P 1'
#
loop_
_entity.id
_entity.type
_entity.pdbx_description
1 polymer ?
#
loop_
_entity_poly.entity_id
_entity_poly.type
_entity_poly.pdbx_seq_one_letter_code
_entity_poly.pdbx_strand_id
1 'polypeptide(L)'
;MELNGKIWLAKSDEKVFLEPKMANRHGFIAGASGTGKTITLKVLAESFSQLGVPVFLADIKGDLAGMCKAGVHSESMEKRINKLGIEDWRYRVFPTRFWDIYGEYGHPVRTTVSEMGPMLLSRLMDLSDVQSDVLNLVFKIADDKELLLIDIKDLKAMLRYVGENRAEFSAEYGNMSAQSLGAIQRSLITLEDEGGAEFFGEPAIDIRDWMQRDEQGRGYINVLHSVKLVQNPTLYATFMLFLMSELFEKLPERGDAEKPEMVFFFDEAHLLFSDAPKVLVQKIEQVVKLIRSKGVGIYFISQSPSDIPDSVLAQLSNRVQHALRAYTPSEQKAVKVAAQTFRTNPAFDTQTAIMELGVGEALASCLDENGVPGIVQRAFILPPQSRMGTITDEERRAVIDASDMKQKYDKAIDNFSAYEYFEQQNEEQEKEEQAAAEKAAKQAAKEEKKTVKSAKSTTTKRTSTAAKAAKKTKSAASKAMTRVTNSAMSTIGRELGRSIIRGIFGSIK
;
A
#
# COMPACT_ATOMS: atom_id res chain seq x y z
N MET A 1 -0.21 -29.69 -10.40
CA MET A 1 -0.60 -30.80 -9.48
C MET A 1 0.67 -31.32 -8.83
N GLU A 2 0.65 -31.49 -7.53
CA GLU A 2 1.79 -32.13 -6.86
C GLU A 2 1.88 -33.60 -7.26
N LEU A 3 3.07 -34.08 -7.60
CA LEU A 3 3.35 -35.48 -7.93
C LEU A 3 4.79 -35.80 -7.50
N ASN A 4 4.94 -36.71 -6.54
CA ASN A 4 6.23 -37.18 -6.02
C ASN A 4 7.16 -36.02 -5.53
N GLY A 5 6.60 -35.02 -4.85
CA GLY A 5 7.32 -33.86 -4.36
C GLY A 5 7.65 -32.80 -5.42
N LYS A 6 7.28 -33.00 -6.67
CA LYS A 6 7.48 -32.05 -7.77
C LYS A 6 6.13 -31.44 -8.23
N ILE A 7 6.20 -30.32 -8.90
CA ILE A 7 5.03 -29.67 -9.49
C ILE A 7 4.89 -30.14 -10.94
N TRP A 8 3.95 -31.04 -11.21
CA TRP A 8 3.57 -31.38 -12.56
C TRP A 8 2.73 -30.25 -13.16
N LEU A 9 3.30 -29.50 -14.07
CA LEU A 9 2.74 -28.28 -14.66
C LEU A 9 2.00 -28.57 -15.97
N ALA A 10 2.61 -29.35 -16.83
CA ALA A 10 2.13 -29.58 -18.19
C ALA A 10 2.52 -30.98 -18.68
N LYS A 11 1.99 -31.37 -19.83
CA LYS A 11 2.35 -32.62 -20.51
C LYS A 11 2.51 -32.37 -22.01
N SER A 12 3.66 -32.82 -22.54
CA SER A 12 3.91 -33.08 -23.96
C SER A 12 3.86 -34.59 -24.17
N ASP A 13 4.82 -35.19 -24.86
CA ASP A 13 5.05 -36.64 -24.84
C ASP A 13 5.43 -37.08 -23.42
N GLU A 14 6.19 -36.24 -22.70
CA GLU A 14 6.56 -36.46 -21.32
C GLU A 14 5.91 -35.39 -20.38
N LYS A 15 5.93 -35.68 -19.07
CA LYS A 15 5.47 -34.74 -18.04
C LYS A 15 6.48 -33.62 -17.88
N VAL A 16 6.00 -32.38 -17.88
CA VAL A 16 6.81 -31.18 -17.62
C VAL A 16 6.67 -30.79 -16.16
N PHE A 17 7.78 -30.75 -15.46
CA PHE A 17 7.83 -30.44 -14.02
C PHE A 17 8.49 -29.10 -13.76
N LEU A 18 8.03 -28.41 -12.72
CA LEU A 18 8.73 -27.37 -12.01
C LEU A 18 9.32 -27.99 -10.73
N GLU A 19 10.64 -27.86 -10.56
CA GLU A 19 11.34 -28.31 -9.36
C GLU A 19 11.10 -27.31 -8.20
N PRO A 20 10.50 -27.75 -7.07
CA PRO A 20 10.21 -26.85 -5.95
C PRO A 20 11.46 -26.11 -5.45
N LYS A 21 12.60 -26.80 -5.36
CA LYS A 21 13.89 -26.20 -4.98
C LYS A 21 14.32 -25.03 -5.87
N MET A 22 13.89 -25.03 -7.13
CA MET A 22 14.20 -23.98 -8.11
C MET A 22 13.09 -22.95 -8.28
N ALA A 23 11.99 -23.07 -7.52
CA ALA A 23 10.86 -22.16 -7.67
C ALA A 23 11.15 -20.74 -7.13
N ASN A 24 12.09 -20.58 -6.17
CA ASN A 24 12.57 -19.27 -5.70
C ASN A 24 13.50 -18.56 -6.71
N ARG A 25 13.82 -19.21 -7.84
CA ARG A 25 14.53 -18.58 -8.97
C ARG A 25 13.57 -17.86 -9.91
N HIS A 26 12.42 -17.52 -9.38
CA HIS A 26 11.37 -16.74 -10.02
C HIS A 26 10.85 -17.34 -11.33
N GLY A 27 9.77 -16.78 -11.83
CA GLY A 27 9.16 -17.27 -13.07
C GLY A 27 8.44 -16.19 -13.85
N PHE A 28 8.17 -16.52 -15.11
CA PHE A 28 7.46 -15.65 -16.04
C PHE A 28 6.40 -16.45 -16.82
N ILE A 29 5.18 -15.96 -16.81
CA ILE A 29 4.07 -16.52 -17.58
C ILE A 29 3.57 -15.47 -18.55
N ALA A 30 3.77 -15.69 -19.84
CA ALA A 30 3.38 -14.74 -20.87
C ALA A 30 2.38 -15.30 -21.86
N GLY A 31 1.65 -14.41 -22.54
CA GLY A 31 0.75 -14.79 -23.63
C GLY A 31 -0.40 -13.81 -23.84
N ALA A 32 -1.03 -13.85 -24.99
CA ALA A 32 -2.19 -13.03 -25.30
C ALA A 32 -3.39 -13.31 -24.37
N SER A 33 -4.35 -12.41 -24.31
CA SER A 33 -5.58 -12.61 -23.54
C SER A 33 -6.33 -13.86 -24.01
N GLY A 34 -6.89 -14.63 -23.04
CA GLY A 34 -7.66 -15.83 -23.34
C GLY A 34 -6.85 -17.09 -23.74
N THR A 35 -5.51 -17.04 -23.71
CA THR A 35 -4.65 -18.18 -24.11
C THR A 35 -4.39 -19.19 -22.99
N GLY A 36 -4.70 -18.85 -21.72
CA GLY A 36 -4.59 -19.79 -20.60
C GLY A 36 -3.64 -19.36 -19.47
N LYS A 37 -3.12 -18.11 -19.46
CA LYS A 37 -2.24 -17.60 -18.38
C LYS A 37 -2.82 -17.81 -16.99
N THR A 38 -4.08 -17.38 -16.76
CA THR A 38 -4.77 -17.52 -15.46
C THR A 38 -4.88 -18.99 -15.04
N ILE A 39 -5.07 -19.92 -15.97
CA ILE A 39 -5.10 -21.35 -15.67
C ILE A 39 -3.72 -21.85 -15.23
N THR A 40 -2.66 -21.44 -15.91
CA THR A 40 -1.27 -21.76 -15.51
C THR A 40 -0.96 -21.23 -14.12
N LEU A 41 -1.34 -19.97 -13.81
CA LEU A 41 -1.21 -19.37 -12.48
C LEU A 41 -1.95 -20.24 -11.44
N LYS A 42 -3.23 -20.59 -11.69
CA LYS A 42 -4.01 -21.42 -10.75
C LYS A 42 -3.37 -22.79 -10.51
N VAL A 43 -2.92 -23.48 -11.55
CA VAL A 43 -2.25 -24.78 -11.43
C VAL A 43 -0.99 -24.68 -10.58
N LEU A 44 -0.19 -23.63 -10.74
CA LEU A 44 1.00 -23.38 -9.92
C LEU A 44 0.62 -23.06 -8.47
N ALA A 45 -0.33 -22.14 -8.24
CA ALA A 45 -0.77 -21.75 -6.90
C ALA A 45 -1.34 -22.95 -6.11
N GLU A 46 -2.19 -23.74 -6.74
CA GLU A 46 -2.73 -24.99 -6.19
C GLU A 46 -1.63 -25.98 -5.83
N SER A 47 -0.65 -26.14 -6.70
CA SER A 47 0.47 -27.08 -6.50
C SER A 47 1.40 -26.63 -5.37
N PHE A 48 1.71 -25.34 -5.28
CA PHE A 48 2.47 -24.77 -4.17
C PHE A 48 1.72 -24.96 -2.85
N SER A 49 0.42 -24.67 -2.82
CA SER A 49 -0.42 -24.89 -1.64
C SER A 49 -0.36 -26.35 -1.18
N GLN A 50 -0.49 -27.32 -2.10
CA GLN A 50 -0.39 -28.76 -1.79
C GLN A 50 0.97 -29.15 -1.19
N LEU A 51 2.06 -28.52 -1.66
CA LEU A 51 3.40 -28.72 -1.12
C LEU A 51 3.63 -28.01 0.24
N GLY A 52 2.60 -27.34 0.77
CA GLY A 52 2.70 -26.57 2.01
C GLY A 52 3.49 -25.26 1.83
N VAL A 53 3.50 -24.71 0.63
CA VAL A 53 4.06 -23.40 0.32
C VAL A 53 2.93 -22.38 0.23
N PRO A 54 2.87 -21.38 1.10
CA PRO A 54 1.90 -20.30 1.02
C PRO A 54 2.07 -19.51 -0.27
N VAL A 55 0.95 -18.99 -0.76
CA VAL A 55 0.90 -18.24 -2.01
C VAL A 55 0.21 -16.89 -1.78
N PHE A 56 0.74 -15.85 -2.41
CA PHE A 56 0.05 -14.57 -2.56
C PHE A 56 -0.21 -14.30 -4.04
N LEU A 57 -1.41 -13.79 -4.33
CA LEU A 57 -1.76 -13.35 -5.68
C LEU A 57 -2.64 -12.09 -5.64
N ALA A 58 -2.34 -11.18 -6.58
CA ALA A 58 -3.17 -10.01 -6.83
C ALA A 58 -4.23 -10.37 -7.88
N ASP A 59 -5.49 -10.40 -7.47
CA ASP A 59 -6.63 -10.71 -8.35
C ASP A 59 -7.20 -9.43 -8.95
N ILE A 60 -6.71 -9.08 -10.14
CA ILE A 60 -7.06 -7.86 -10.85
C ILE A 60 -8.41 -7.98 -11.58
N LYS A 61 -8.80 -9.20 -11.95
CA LYS A 61 -10.01 -9.48 -12.74
C LYS A 61 -11.14 -10.07 -11.90
N GLY A 62 -10.87 -10.47 -10.66
CA GLY A 62 -11.82 -11.16 -9.79
C GLY A 62 -12.04 -12.64 -10.13
N ASP A 63 -11.23 -13.23 -11.03
CA ASP A 63 -11.41 -14.59 -11.55
C ASP A 63 -10.58 -15.66 -10.81
N LEU A 64 -9.72 -15.25 -9.87
CA LEU A 64 -8.91 -16.15 -9.06
C LEU A 64 -9.61 -16.61 -7.78
N ALA A 65 -10.65 -15.93 -7.37
CA ALA A 65 -11.40 -16.22 -6.15
C ALA A 65 -11.96 -17.65 -6.09
N GLY A 66 -12.22 -18.28 -7.24
CA GLY A 66 -12.74 -19.65 -7.33
C GLY A 66 -11.86 -20.74 -6.70
N MET A 67 -10.61 -20.44 -6.30
CA MET A 67 -9.73 -21.41 -5.64
C MET A 67 -10.25 -21.89 -4.28
N CYS A 68 -11.10 -21.12 -3.61
CA CYS A 68 -11.77 -21.52 -2.37
C CYS A 68 -12.91 -22.55 -2.57
N LYS A 69 -13.17 -23.00 -3.79
CA LYS A 69 -14.21 -23.98 -4.13
C LYS A 69 -13.65 -25.10 -5.01
N ALA A 70 -14.20 -26.29 -4.87
CA ALA A 70 -13.86 -27.38 -5.77
C ALA A 70 -14.29 -27.08 -7.21
N GLY A 71 -13.50 -27.51 -8.16
CA GLY A 71 -13.84 -27.42 -9.58
C GLY A 71 -15.14 -28.18 -9.90
N VAL A 72 -15.75 -27.82 -11.03
CA VAL A 72 -17.00 -28.44 -11.50
C VAL A 72 -16.69 -29.28 -12.72
N HIS A 73 -17.27 -30.51 -12.73
CA HIS A 73 -17.16 -31.40 -13.88
C HIS A 73 -17.80 -30.73 -15.13
N SER A 74 -17.11 -30.83 -16.24
CA SER A 74 -17.61 -30.44 -17.55
C SER A 74 -17.01 -31.32 -18.65
N GLU A 75 -17.70 -31.43 -19.77
CA GLU A 75 -17.21 -32.21 -20.93
C GLU A 75 -15.83 -31.74 -21.41
N SER A 76 -15.57 -30.43 -21.36
CA SER A 76 -14.28 -29.86 -21.75
C SER A 76 -13.17 -30.25 -20.77
N MET A 77 -13.48 -30.30 -19.46
CA MET A 77 -12.54 -30.77 -18.44
C MET A 77 -12.22 -32.24 -18.61
N GLU A 78 -13.25 -33.07 -18.84
CA GLU A 78 -13.09 -34.50 -19.05
C GLU A 78 -12.21 -34.78 -20.29
N LYS A 79 -12.50 -34.13 -21.41
CA LYS A 79 -11.65 -34.20 -22.61
C LYS A 79 -10.21 -33.84 -22.33
N ARG A 80 -9.98 -32.80 -21.52
CA ARG A 80 -8.62 -32.37 -21.15
C ARG A 80 -7.92 -33.38 -20.26
N ILE A 81 -8.59 -33.89 -19.22
CA ILE A 81 -8.07 -34.90 -18.29
C ILE A 81 -7.67 -36.18 -19.08
N ASN A 82 -8.56 -36.65 -19.94
CA ASN A 82 -8.33 -37.84 -20.77
C ASN A 82 -7.18 -37.65 -21.74
N LYS A 83 -7.10 -36.49 -22.41
CA LYS A 83 -6.00 -36.13 -23.31
C LYS A 83 -4.64 -36.13 -22.60
N LEU A 84 -4.60 -35.68 -21.34
CA LEU A 84 -3.39 -35.67 -20.54
C LEU A 84 -3.08 -37.00 -19.86
N GLY A 85 -4.01 -37.96 -19.91
CA GLY A 85 -3.87 -39.28 -19.26
C GLY A 85 -3.67 -39.14 -17.74
N ILE A 86 -4.49 -38.33 -17.09
CA ILE A 86 -4.46 -38.17 -15.64
C ILE A 86 -5.43 -39.17 -15.04
N GLU A 87 -4.90 -40.19 -14.32
CA GLU A 87 -5.70 -41.31 -13.82
C GLU A 87 -6.44 -40.98 -12.52
N ASP A 88 -5.78 -40.27 -11.58
CA ASP A 88 -6.30 -39.93 -10.24
C ASP A 88 -6.77 -38.48 -10.13
N TRP A 89 -7.54 -38.01 -11.12
CA TRP A 89 -8.04 -36.64 -11.09
C TRP A 89 -9.09 -36.43 -10.00
N ARG A 90 -8.93 -35.33 -9.21
CA ARG A 90 -9.92 -34.95 -8.18
C ARG A 90 -10.08 -33.43 -8.17
N TYR A 91 -11.32 -32.97 -8.14
CA TYR A 91 -11.63 -31.59 -7.83
C TYR A 91 -11.40 -31.34 -6.35
N ARG A 92 -10.77 -30.21 -6.02
CA ARG A 92 -10.36 -29.88 -4.65
C ARG A 92 -10.68 -28.43 -4.29
N VAL A 93 -10.89 -28.21 -2.99
CA VAL A 93 -10.91 -26.89 -2.36
C VAL A 93 -9.52 -26.60 -1.83
N PHE A 94 -9.06 -25.38 -1.99
CA PHE A 94 -7.79 -24.93 -1.43
C PHE A 94 -8.02 -23.94 -0.28
N PRO A 95 -7.18 -23.94 0.76
CA PRO A 95 -7.27 -22.99 1.86
C PRO A 95 -6.99 -21.59 1.30
N THR A 96 -8.01 -20.74 1.30
CA THR A 96 -7.96 -19.42 0.68
C THR A 96 -8.35 -18.36 1.69
N ARG A 97 -7.59 -17.26 1.74
CA ARG A 97 -7.91 -16.03 2.49
C ARG A 97 -8.06 -14.90 1.52
N PHE A 98 -9.07 -14.06 1.73
CA PHE A 98 -9.32 -12.88 0.92
C PHE A 98 -8.86 -11.62 1.64
N TRP A 99 -8.16 -10.77 0.92
CA TRP A 99 -7.61 -9.51 1.38
C TRP A 99 -8.06 -8.37 0.47
N ASP A 100 -8.27 -7.20 1.03
CA ASP A 100 -8.67 -6.02 0.28
C ASP A 100 -8.21 -4.75 1.00
N ILE A 101 -7.58 -3.82 0.31
CA ILE A 101 -7.18 -2.53 0.90
C ILE A 101 -8.42 -1.76 1.40
N TYR A 102 -9.53 -1.85 0.69
CA TYR A 102 -10.77 -1.14 1.04
C TYR A 102 -11.67 -1.90 2.03
N GLY A 103 -11.32 -3.15 2.37
CA GLY A 103 -12.10 -3.99 3.28
C GLY A 103 -13.48 -4.40 2.79
N GLU A 104 -13.79 -4.23 1.50
CA GLU A 104 -15.10 -4.54 0.90
C GLU A 104 -15.23 -6.02 0.54
N TYR A 105 -14.15 -6.63 0.01
CA TYR A 105 -14.12 -7.98 -0.56
C TYR A 105 -13.10 -8.92 0.09
N GLY A 106 -12.52 -8.52 1.22
CA GLY A 106 -11.52 -9.27 1.98
C GLY A 106 -11.23 -8.62 3.33
N HIS A 107 -10.38 -9.27 4.12
CA HIS A 107 -9.84 -8.64 5.32
C HIS A 107 -9.07 -7.39 4.95
N PRO A 108 -9.24 -6.27 5.67
CA PRO A 108 -8.51 -5.04 5.39
C PRO A 108 -7.00 -5.25 5.45
N VAL A 109 -6.30 -4.76 4.44
CA VAL A 109 -4.84 -4.70 4.45
C VAL A 109 -4.43 -3.28 4.76
N ARG A 110 -3.81 -3.08 5.92
CA ARG A 110 -3.33 -1.77 6.38
C ARG A 110 -1.83 -1.79 6.61
N THR A 111 -1.25 -0.62 6.56
CA THR A 111 0.11 -0.35 7.03
C THR A 111 0.14 0.98 7.76
N THR A 112 1.16 1.23 8.59
CA THR A 112 1.33 2.54 9.18
C THR A 112 2.11 3.46 8.24
N VAL A 113 1.92 4.77 8.42
CA VAL A 113 2.70 5.79 7.74
C VAL A 113 4.19 5.61 8.04
N SER A 114 4.53 5.28 9.30
CA SER A 114 5.92 4.99 9.72
C SER A 114 6.52 3.78 9.00
N GLU A 115 5.77 2.65 8.86
CA GLU A 115 6.26 1.46 8.14
C GLU A 115 6.42 1.70 6.63
N MET A 116 5.49 2.44 6.02
CA MET A 116 5.62 2.84 4.61
C MET A 116 6.88 3.69 4.38
N GLY A 117 7.16 4.59 5.28
CA GLY A 117 8.30 5.47 5.27
C GLY A 117 8.23 6.60 4.23
N PRO A 118 9.07 7.63 4.38
CA PRO A 118 8.97 8.85 3.57
C PRO A 118 9.31 8.61 2.09
N MET A 119 10.17 7.64 1.78
CA MET A 119 10.56 7.35 0.39
C MET A 119 9.38 6.83 -0.45
N LEU A 120 8.64 5.84 0.06
CA LEU A 120 7.49 5.28 -0.66
C LEU A 120 6.32 6.26 -0.68
N LEU A 121 6.09 6.96 0.43
CA LEU A 121 5.07 8.02 0.50
C LEU A 121 5.34 9.18 -0.46
N SER A 122 6.60 9.62 -0.60
CA SER A 122 6.96 10.64 -1.59
C SER A 122 6.59 10.23 -3.01
N ARG A 123 6.77 8.94 -3.33
CA ARG A 123 6.40 8.39 -4.65
C ARG A 123 4.89 8.26 -4.82
N LEU A 124 4.20 7.80 -3.78
CA LEU A 124 2.75 7.68 -3.77
C LEU A 124 2.06 9.04 -3.96
N MET A 125 2.65 10.10 -3.42
CA MET A 125 2.16 11.47 -3.52
C MET A 125 2.73 12.26 -4.71
N ASP A 126 3.54 11.65 -5.58
CA ASP A 126 4.22 12.27 -6.73
C ASP A 126 4.97 13.58 -6.34
N LEU A 127 5.74 13.50 -5.26
CA LEU A 127 6.49 14.65 -4.75
C LEU A 127 7.78 14.88 -5.55
N SER A 128 8.12 16.16 -5.76
CA SER A 128 9.43 16.53 -6.30
C SER A 128 10.55 16.21 -5.29
N ASP A 129 11.81 16.16 -5.76
CA ASP A 129 12.96 15.86 -4.90
C ASP A 129 13.03 16.79 -3.68
N VAL A 130 12.81 18.11 -3.86
CA VAL A 130 12.79 19.08 -2.75
C VAL A 130 11.66 18.82 -1.75
N GLN A 131 10.49 18.40 -2.23
CA GLN A 131 9.35 18.04 -1.36
C GLN A 131 9.62 16.73 -0.64
N SER A 132 10.22 15.76 -1.31
CA SER A 132 10.65 14.48 -0.72
C SER A 132 11.67 14.71 0.39
N ASP A 133 12.65 15.60 0.20
CA ASP A 133 13.61 15.97 1.23
C ASP A 133 12.91 16.60 2.45
N VAL A 134 11.94 17.49 2.22
CA VAL A 134 11.15 18.07 3.32
C VAL A 134 10.33 17.01 4.04
N LEU A 135 9.72 16.04 3.33
CA LEU A 135 9.02 14.93 3.95
C LEU A 135 9.95 14.05 4.79
N ASN A 136 11.16 13.75 4.29
CA ASN A 136 12.20 13.05 5.06
C ASN A 136 12.53 13.77 6.37
N LEU A 137 12.64 15.12 6.35
CA LEU A 137 12.88 15.91 7.57
C LEU A 137 11.69 15.83 8.53
N VAL A 138 10.45 15.82 8.04
CA VAL A 138 9.24 15.68 8.88
C VAL A 138 9.27 14.33 9.61
N PHE A 139 9.61 13.24 8.93
CA PHE A 139 9.79 11.93 9.57
C PHE A 139 10.91 11.93 10.59
N LYS A 140 12.06 12.52 10.26
CA LYS A 140 13.18 12.63 11.18
C LYS A 140 12.82 13.38 12.46
N ILE A 141 12.07 14.49 12.35
CA ILE A 141 11.58 15.25 13.51
C ILE A 141 10.57 14.40 14.33
N ALA A 142 9.71 13.62 13.67
CA ALA A 142 8.80 12.72 14.35
C ALA A 142 9.56 11.66 15.16
N ASP A 143 10.58 11.03 14.55
CA ASP A 143 11.45 10.05 15.20
C ASP A 143 12.20 10.64 16.39
N ASP A 144 12.81 11.83 16.23
CA ASP A 144 13.56 12.50 17.29
C ASP A 144 12.66 12.93 18.48
N LYS A 145 11.36 13.08 18.24
CA LYS A 145 10.34 13.36 19.26
C LYS A 145 9.59 12.12 19.75
N GLU A 146 9.98 10.93 19.27
CA GLU A 146 9.32 9.65 19.60
C GLU A 146 7.80 9.63 19.29
N LEU A 147 7.40 10.35 18.22
CA LEU A 147 6.01 10.44 17.78
C LEU A 147 5.72 9.40 16.70
N LEU A 148 4.78 8.51 16.95
CA LEU A 148 4.34 7.50 15.99
C LEU A 148 3.45 8.16 14.92
N LEU A 149 3.73 7.83 13.65
CA LEU A 149 2.90 8.18 12.51
C LEU A 149 2.15 6.92 12.05
N ILE A 150 0.95 6.73 12.56
CA ILE A 150 0.13 5.53 12.30
C ILE A 150 -0.67 5.73 11.02
N ASP A 151 -1.38 6.84 10.92
CA ASP A 151 -2.29 7.11 9.81
C ASP A 151 -2.10 8.52 9.20
N ILE A 152 -2.98 8.88 8.28
CA ILE A 152 -2.90 10.16 7.56
C ILE A 152 -3.15 11.36 8.50
N LYS A 153 -3.99 11.20 9.55
CA LYS A 153 -4.23 12.31 10.49
C LYS A 153 -2.97 12.67 11.27
N ASP A 154 -2.13 11.67 11.62
CA ASP A 154 -0.85 11.87 12.25
C ASP A 154 0.12 12.67 11.38
N LEU A 155 0.26 12.25 10.13
CA LEU A 155 1.14 12.96 9.19
C LEU A 155 0.66 14.38 8.92
N LYS A 156 -0.67 14.61 8.85
CA LYS A 156 -1.24 15.97 8.76
C LYS A 156 -0.91 16.82 9.99
N ALA A 157 -1.07 16.24 11.19
CA ALA A 157 -0.76 16.90 12.44
C ALA A 157 0.72 17.27 12.53
N MET A 158 1.60 16.32 12.17
CA MET A 158 3.04 16.52 12.15
C MET A 158 3.46 17.58 11.13
N LEU A 159 2.92 17.57 9.92
CA LEU A 159 3.17 18.62 8.91
C LEU A 159 2.74 20.01 9.37
N ARG A 160 1.61 20.10 10.09
CA ARG A 160 1.13 21.35 10.70
C ARG A 160 2.10 21.84 11.77
N TYR A 161 2.48 20.96 12.69
CA TYR A 161 3.41 21.26 13.78
C TYR A 161 4.77 21.76 13.26
N VAL A 162 5.34 21.07 12.27
CA VAL A 162 6.60 21.50 11.62
C VAL A 162 6.42 22.84 10.92
N GLY A 163 5.27 23.08 10.28
CA GLY A 163 4.97 24.33 9.62
C GLY A 163 4.87 25.52 10.57
N GLU A 164 4.25 25.35 11.73
CA GLU A 164 4.10 26.37 12.78
C GLU A 164 5.43 26.70 13.46
N ASN A 165 6.27 25.68 13.68
CA ASN A 165 7.57 25.79 14.35
C ASN A 165 8.76 25.83 13.37
N ARG A 166 8.52 26.19 12.10
CA ARG A 166 9.51 26.12 11.02
C ARG A 166 10.81 26.87 11.31
N ALA A 167 10.75 28.02 12.00
CA ALA A 167 11.92 28.82 12.29
C ALA A 167 12.91 28.07 13.22
N GLU A 168 12.39 27.34 14.18
CA GLU A 168 13.16 26.52 15.11
C GLU A 168 13.80 25.33 14.38
N PHE A 169 12.98 24.55 13.65
CA PHE A 169 13.46 23.38 12.93
C PHE A 169 14.42 23.72 11.78
N SER A 170 14.26 24.88 11.14
CA SER A 170 15.19 25.28 10.08
C SER A 170 16.62 25.55 10.58
N ALA A 171 16.79 25.88 11.84
CA ALA A 171 18.12 26.07 12.44
C ALA A 171 18.85 24.73 12.66
N GLU A 172 18.11 23.66 12.96
CA GLU A 172 18.65 22.33 13.29
C GLU A 172 18.71 21.42 12.08
N TYR A 173 17.62 21.34 11.28
CA TYR A 173 17.43 20.39 10.19
C TYR A 173 17.59 20.97 8.80
N GLY A 174 17.79 22.29 8.68
CA GLY A 174 17.89 22.99 7.41
C GLY A 174 16.60 23.65 6.95
N ASN A 175 16.69 24.39 5.85
CA ASN A 175 15.58 25.23 5.39
C ASN A 175 14.41 24.40 4.84
N MET A 176 13.25 24.54 5.45
CA MET A 176 11.97 23.96 5.00
C MET A 176 11.05 25.09 4.53
N SER A 177 10.71 25.09 3.22
CA SER A 177 9.85 26.14 2.68
C SER A 177 8.38 25.90 3.03
N ALA A 178 7.63 26.96 3.36
CA ALA A 178 6.18 26.87 3.54
C ALA A 178 5.46 26.37 2.27
N GLN A 179 6.03 26.67 1.10
CA GLN A 179 5.50 26.20 -0.19
C GLN A 179 5.60 24.68 -0.33
N SER A 180 6.74 24.08 0.07
CA SER A 180 6.92 22.61 0.03
C SER A 180 5.97 21.92 1.01
N LEU A 181 5.88 22.39 2.26
CA LEU A 181 4.94 21.86 3.25
C LEU A 181 3.49 21.92 2.74
N GLY A 182 3.07 23.07 2.19
CA GLY A 182 1.74 23.22 1.61
C GLY A 182 1.49 22.34 0.38
N ALA A 183 2.51 22.02 -0.40
CA ALA A 183 2.41 21.09 -1.52
C ALA A 183 2.21 19.66 -1.01
N ILE A 184 3.01 19.21 -0.03
CA ILE A 184 2.87 17.90 0.59
C ILE A 184 1.48 17.72 1.21
N GLN A 185 0.97 18.73 1.92
CA GLN A 185 -0.38 18.70 2.49
C GLN A 185 -1.48 18.50 1.43
N ARG A 186 -1.35 19.17 0.26
CA ARG A 186 -2.32 18.98 -0.83
C ARG A 186 -2.26 17.58 -1.43
N SER A 187 -1.05 17.07 -1.70
CA SER A 187 -0.89 15.69 -2.19
C SER A 187 -1.41 14.66 -1.18
N LEU A 188 -1.26 14.93 0.12
CA LEU A 188 -1.78 14.06 1.17
C LEU A 188 -3.32 14.02 1.22
N ILE A 189 -3.99 15.12 0.92
CA ILE A 189 -5.46 15.17 0.79
C ILE A 189 -5.90 14.33 -0.41
N THR A 190 -5.22 14.46 -1.55
CA THR A 190 -5.50 13.63 -2.73
C THR A 190 -5.31 12.14 -2.43
N LEU A 191 -4.24 11.78 -1.74
CA LEU A 191 -3.98 10.40 -1.33
C LEU A 191 -5.08 9.84 -0.41
N GLU A 192 -5.56 10.66 0.53
CA GLU A 192 -6.66 10.29 1.42
C GLU A 192 -7.94 9.96 0.64
N ASP A 193 -8.30 10.81 -0.34
CA ASP A 193 -9.48 10.63 -1.19
C ASP A 193 -9.36 9.41 -2.13
N GLU A 194 -8.14 8.99 -2.47
CA GLU A 194 -7.85 7.85 -3.34
C GLU A 194 -7.79 6.50 -2.61
N GLY A 195 -8.10 6.44 -1.32
CA GLY A 195 -8.12 5.23 -0.51
C GLY A 195 -7.03 5.16 0.55
N GLY A 196 -6.26 6.23 0.73
CA GLY A 196 -5.26 6.32 1.79
C GLY A 196 -5.87 6.25 3.19
N ALA A 197 -7.11 6.73 3.36
CA ALA A 197 -7.81 6.67 4.65
C ALA A 197 -8.06 5.23 5.12
N GLU A 198 -8.32 4.31 4.20
CA GLU A 198 -8.54 2.89 4.48
C GLU A 198 -7.24 2.11 4.58
N PHE A 199 -6.22 2.55 3.84
CA PHE A 199 -4.94 1.86 3.73
C PHE A 199 -4.01 2.15 4.90
N PHE A 200 -3.95 3.40 5.39
CA PHE A 200 -3.09 3.74 6.53
C PHE A 200 -3.83 3.60 7.86
N GLY A 201 -3.26 2.81 8.76
CA GLY A 201 -3.82 2.57 10.08
C GLY A 201 -3.40 1.23 10.68
N GLU A 202 -3.97 0.91 11.82
CA GLU A 202 -3.74 -0.33 12.54
C GLU A 202 -5.00 -1.21 12.59
N PRO A 203 -4.82 -2.55 12.73
CA PRO A 203 -3.55 -3.26 12.78
C PRO A 203 -2.88 -3.32 11.42
N ALA A 204 -1.59 -3.03 11.38
CA ALA A 204 -0.77 -3.20 10.18
C ALA A 204 -0.64 -4.67 9.81
N ILE A 205 -0.50 -4.97 8.52
CA ILE A 205 -0.35 -6.33 8.04
C ILE A 205 0.96 -6.96 8.53
N ASP A 206 0.88 -8.10 9.14
CA ASP A 206 2.05 -8.95 9.41
C ASP A 206 2.19 -9.97 8.27
N ILE A 207 3.25 -9.83 7.50
CA ILE A 207 3.50 -10.70 6.36
C ILE A 207 3.59 -12.19 6.76
N ARG A 208 3.91 -12.50 8.03
CA ARG A 208 3.98 -13.87 8.56
C ARG A 208 2.61 -14.54 8.62
N ASP A 209 1.52 -13.76 8.71
CA ASP A 209 0.16 -14.31 8.66
C ASP A 209 -0.17 -14.86 7.27
N TRP A 210 0.45 -14.33 6.23
CA TRP A 210 0.30 -14.86 4.88
C TRP A 210 1.12 -16.13 4.64
N MET A 211 2.12 -16.41 5.51
CA MET A 211 3.00 -17.57 5.41
C MET A 211 2.49 -18.81 6.15
N GLN A 212 1.26 -18.77 6.64
CA GLN A 212 0.67 -19.84 7.42
C GLN A 212 0.23 -21.01 6.54
N ARG A 213 0.01 -22.16 7.20
CA ARG A 213 -0.49 -23.39 6.64
C ARG A 213 -1.76 -23.81 7.38
N ASP A 214 -2.63 -24.51 6.68
CA ASP A 214 -3.82 -25.11 7.31
C ASP A 214 -3.47 -26.36 8.14
N GLU A 215 -4.47 -26.92 8.82
CA GLU A 215 -4.33 -28.12 9.64
C GLU A 215 -3.84 -29.36 8.87
N GLN A 216 -4.00 -29.37 7.54
CA GLN A 216 -3.52 -30.43 6.65
C GLN A 216 -2.09 -30.16 6.15
N GLY A 217 -1.45 -29.08 6.60
CA GLY A 217 -0.12 -28.69 6.19
C GLY A 217 -0.06 -28.03 4.80
N ARG A 218 -1.18 -27.67 4.19
CA ARG A 218 -1.24 -26.94 2.92
C ARG A 218 -1.02 -25.46 3.15
N GLY A 219 -0.26 -24.82 2.25
CA GLY A 219 -0.07 -23.37 2.29
C GLY A 219 -1.36 -22.59 1.99
N TYR A 220 -1.67 -21.55 2.76
CA TYR A 220 -2.79 -20.67 2.41
C TYR A 220 -2.53 -19.95 1.08
N ILE A 221 -3.59 -19.82 0.28
CA ILE A 221 -3.62 -18.99 -0.92
C ILE A 221 -4.23 -17.65 -0.52
N ASN A 222 -3.40 -16.62 -0.40
CA ASN A 222 -3.81 -15.27 -0.07
C ASN A 222 -4.16 -14.53 -1.36
N VAL A 223 -5.42 -14.18 -1.53
CA VAL A 223 -5.95 -13.49 -2.71
C VAL A 223 -6.25 -12.05 -2.35
N LEU A 224 -5.46 -11.12 -2.87
CA LEU A 224 -5.73 -9.69 -2.77
C LEU A 224 -6.74 -9.29 -3.86
N HIS A 225 -7.90 -8.83 -3.46
CA HIS A 225 -8.89 -8.26 -4.38
C HIS A 225 -8.40 -6.90 -4.88
N SER A 226 -7.96 -6.86 -6.13
CA SER A 226 -7.26 -5.68 -6.69
C SER A 226 -8.05 -4.97 -7.80
N VAL A 227 -9.32 -5.34 -8.03
CA VAL A 227 -10.15 -4.78 -9.12
C VAL A 227 -10.29 -3.26 -9.03
N LYS A 228 -10.51 -2.73 -7.82
CA LYS A 228 -10.59 -1.29 -7.56
C LYS A 228 -9.19 -0.67 -7.47
N LEU A 229 -8.24 -1.36 -6.84
CA LEU A 229 -6.89 -0.88 -6.61
C LEU A 229 -6.11 -0.58 -7.89
N VAL A 230 -6.28 -1.39 -8.94
CA VAL A 230 -5.58 -1.18 -10.22
C VAL A 230 -6.09 0.03 -11.01
N GLN A 231 -7.19 0.65 -10.60
CA GLN A 231 -7.66 1.90 -11.17
C GLN A 231 -6.76 3.08 -10.75
N ASN A 232 -5.96 2.90 -9.68
CA ASN A 232 -4.86 3.77 -9.29
C ASN A 232 -3.52 3.00 -9.44
N PRO A 233 -2.85 3.06 -10.61
CA PRO A 233 -1.61 2.32 -10.86
C PRO A 233 -0.47 2.68 -9.91
N THR A 234 -0.40 3.94 -9.48
CA THR A 234 0.63 4.41 -8.54
C THR A 234 0.45 3.77 -7.18
N LEU A 235 -0.79 3.74 -6.65
CA LEU A 235 -1.09 3.09 -5.38
C LEU A 235 -0.82 1.58 -5.47
N TYR A 236 -1.27 0.92 -6.54
CA TYR A 236 -1.02 -0.50 -6.77
C TYR A 236 0.48 -0.83 -6.79
N ALA A 237 1.27 -0.12 -7.59
CA ALA A 237 2.71 -0.37 -7.72
C ALA A 237 3.46 -0.08 -6.40
N THR A 238 3.11 0.99 -5.70
CA THR A 238 3.72 1.36 -4.41
C THR A 238 3.39 0.32 -3.34
N PHE A 239 2.12 -0.12 -3.28
CA PHE A 239 1.70 -1.17 -2.36
C PHE A 239 2.43 -2.49 -2.61
N MET A 240 2.55 -2.92 -3.87
CA MET A 240 3.28 -4.14 -4.21
C MET A 240 4.76 -4.05 -3.87
N LEU A 241 5.38 -2.88 -4.08
CA LEU A 241 6.76 -2.65 -3.68
C LEU A 241 6.90 -2.66 -2.14
N PHE A 242 5.97 -2.04 -1.42
CA PHE A 242 5.93 -2.09 0.04
C PHE A 242 5.92 -3.55 0.53
N LEU A 243 5.01 -4.37 0.02
CA LEU A 243 4.94 -5.80 0.37
C LEU A 243 6.25 -6.56 0.09
N MET A 244 6.84 -6.33 -1.07
CA MET A 244 8.12 -6.96 -1.42
C MET A 244 9.26 -6.49 -0.51
N SER A 245 9.26 -5.22 -0.10
CA SER A 245 10.25 -4.67 0.83
C SER A 245 10.07 -5.25 2.23
N GLU A 246 8.84 -5.36 2.72
CA GLU A 246 8.51 -6.01 3.99
C GLU A 246 9.00 -7.46 4.06
N LEU A 247 8.78 -8.22 3.00
CA LEU A 247 9.31 -9.59 2.90
C LEU A 247 10.83 -9.62 2.98
N PHE A 248 11.49 -8.70 2.26
CA PHE A 248 12.94 -8.64 2.24
C PHE A 248 13.52 -8.26 3.62
N GLU A 249 12.89 -7.35 4.33
CA GLU A 249 13.33 -6.89 5.65
C GLU A 249 13.02 -7.88 6.77
N LYS A 250 11.79 -8.40 6.80
CA LYS A 250 11.32 -9.25 7.91
C LYS A 250 11.74 -10.71 7.83
N LEU A 251 12.03 -11.24 6.63
CA LEU A 251 12.41 -12.64 6.48
C LEU A 251 13.92 -12.87 6.70
N PRO A 252 14.28 -13.95 7.40
CA PRO A 252 15.68 -14.34 7.54
C PRO A 252 16.24 -14.91 6.23
N GLU A 253 17.56 -14.89 6.08
CA GLU A 253 18.25 -15.61 5.00
C GLU A 253 18.03 -17.12 5.17
N ARG A 254 17.59 -17.79 4.07
CA ARG A 254 17.28 -19.24 4.08
C ARG A 254 18.25 -20.09 3.27
N GLY A 255 19.02 -19.47 2.38
CA GLY A 255 19.89 -20.21 1.47
C GLY A 255 19.10 -21.10 0.48
N ASP A 256 19.69 -22.25 0.14
CA ASP A 256 19.10 -23.21 -0.80
C ASP A 256 18.17 -24.19 -0.05
N ALA A 257 16.90 -23.77 0.13
CA ALA A 257 15.86 -24.61 0.73
C ALA A 257 15.25 -25.58 -0.32
N GLU A 258 14.71 -26.72 0.14
CA GLU A 258 14.08 -27.74 -0.73
C GLU A 258 12.79 -27.23 -1.44
N LYS A 259 12.19 -26.17 -0.90
CA LYS A 259 11.02 -25.49 -1.46
C LYS A 259 10.98 -24.04 -0.98
N PRO A 260 10.28 -23.13 -1.68
CA PRO A 260 10.13 -21.75 -1.24
C PRO A 260 9.42 -21.65 0.12
N GLU A 261 9.74 -20.59 0.87
CA GLU A 261 8.98 -20.20 2.05
C GLU A 261 7.62 -19.60 1.67
N MET A 262 7.56 -18.89 0.53
CA MET A 262 6.34 -18.30 -0.03
C MET A 262 6.53 -18.01 -1.52
N VAL A 263 5.43 -17.96 -2.27
CA VAL A 263 5.43 -17.59 -3.68
C VAL A 263 4.45 -16.46 -3.95
N PHE A 264 4.90 -15.44 -4.66
CA PHE A 264 4.11 -14.29 -5.11
C PHE A 264 3.82 -14.37 -6.59
N PHE A 265 2.56 -14.17 -6.96
CA PHE A 265 2.12 -14.02 -8.34
C PHE A 265 1.59 -12.62 -8.58
N PHE A 266 2.21 -11.91 -9.52
CA PHE A 266 1.78 -10.58 -9.96
C PHE A 266 1.14 -10.71 -11.34
N ASP A 267 -0.20 -10.76 -11.36
CA ASP A 267 -0.95 -10.72 -12.63
C ASP A 267 -0.88 -9.30 -13.22
N GLU A 268 -0.97 -9.21 -14.54
CA GLU A 268 -0.79 -7.98 -15.31
C GLU A 268 0.44 -7.17 -14.85
N ALA A 269 1.57 -7.86 -14.72
CA ALA A 269 2.81 -7.31 -14.14
C ALA A 269 3.33 -6.04 -14.84
N HIS A 270 2.87 -5.76 -16.08
CA HIS A 270 3.18 -4.49 -16.74
C HIS A 270 2.74 -3.26 -15.91
N LEU A 271 1.71 -3.37 -15.08
CA LEU A 271 1.25 -2.28 -14.20
C LEU A 271 2.29 -1.86 -13.15
N LEU A 272 3.25 -2.72 -12.84
CA LEU A 272 4.36 -2.38 -11.93
C LEU A 272 5.46 -1.56 -12.61
N PHE A 273 5.50 -1.56 -13.94
CA PHE A 273 6.59 -0.98 -14.73
C PHE A 273 6.13 0.12 -15.68
N SER A 274 4.87 0.07 -16.14
CA SER A 274 4.30 1.10 -17.00
C SER A 274 4.13 2.39 -16.21
N ASP A 275 4.63 3.49 -16.76
CA ASP A 275 4.57 4.82 -16.18
C ASP A 275 5.20 4.96 -14.79
N ALA A 276 5.86 3.91 -14.29
CA ALA A 276 6.52 3.93 -13.01
C ALA A 276 7.81 4.79 -13.04
N PRO A 277 8.05 5.63 -12.02
CA PRO A 277 9.30 6.38 -11.90
C PRO A 277 10.52 5.44 -11.93
N LYS A 278 11.60 5.85 -12.57
CA LYS A 278 12.83 5.02 -12.69
C LYS A 278 13.34 4.47 -11.36
N VAL A 279 13.23 5.26 -10.30
CA VAL A 279 13.65 4.85 -8.94
C VAL A 279 12.80 3.70 -8.40
N LEU A 280 11.50 3.69 -8.69
CA LEU A 280 10.60 2.59 -8.31
C LEU A 280 10.97 1.31 -9.06
N VAL A 281 11.17 1.41 -10.37
CA VAL A 281 11.61 0.28 -11.21
C VAL A 281 12.94 -0.29 -10.70
N GLN A 282 13.93 0.56 -10.41
CA GLN A 282 15.22 0.13 -9.84
C GLN A 282 15.07 -0.56 -8.49
N LYS A 283 14.13 -0.11 -7.64
CA LYS A 283 13.89 -0.75 -6.35
C LYS A 283 13.22 -2.12 -6.52
N ILE A 284 12.26 -2.25 -7.42
CA ILE A 284 11.66 -3.55 -7.78
C ILE A 284 12.75 -4.50 -8.30
N GLU A 285 13.60 -4.04 -9.20
CA GLU A 285 14.74 -4.82 -9.73
C GLU A 285 15.67 -5.31 -8.62
N GLN A 286 16.01 -4.41 -7.69
CA GLN A 286 16.84 -4.75 -6.54
C GLN A 286 16.19 -5.81 -5.65
N VAL A 287 14.92 -5.63 -5.30
CA VAL A 287 14.19 -6.57 -4.44
C VAL A 287 14.06 -7.92 -5.13
N VAL A 288 13.63 -7.99 -6.40
CA VAL A 288 13.52 -9.25 -7.15
C VAL A 288 14.85 -9.98 -7.20
N LYS A 289 15.96 -9.27 -7.37
CA LYS A 289 17.30 -9.87 -7.40
C LYS A 289 17.72 -10.47 -6.05
N LEU A 290 17.34 -9.83 -4.95
CA LEU A 290 17.82 -10.18 -3.60
C LEU A 290 16.88 -11.12 -2.83
N ILE A 291 15.56 -11.05 -3.07
CA ILE A 291 14.56 -11.75 -2.25
C ILE A 291 14.64 -13.28 -2.37
N ARG A 292 15.32 -13.76 -3.39
CA ARG A 292 15.62 -15.19 -3.56
C ARG A 292 16.34 -15.76 -2.33
N SER A 293 17.28 -15.02 -1.74
CA SER A 293 18.04 -15.46 -0.55
C SER A 293 17.14 -15.64 0.67
N LYS A 294 15.97 -15.01 0.68
CA LYS A 294 14.92 -15.19 1.71
C LYS A 294 13.99 -16.39 1.44
N GLY A 295 14.25 -17.15 0.39
CA GLY A 295 13.40 -18.28 0.00
C GLY A 295 12.09 -17.91 -0.68
N VAL A 296 11.92 -16.68 -1.16
CA VAL A 296 10.69 -16.22 -1.80
C VAL A 296 10.79 -16.34 -3.31
N GLY A 297 9.77 -16.97 -3.93
CA GLY A 297 9.59 -17.02 -5.38
C GLY A 297 8.68 -15.91 -5.88
N ILE A 298 9.07 -15.21 -6.95
CA ILE A 298 8.23 -14.21 -7.62
C ILE A 298 7.92 -14.67 -9.03
N TYR A 299 6.65 -14.66 -9.40
CA TYR A 299 6.17 -15.01 -10.73
C TYR A 299 5.40 -13.84 -11.31
N PHE A 300 5.91 -13.28 -12.39
CA PHE A 300 5.23 -12.24 -13.15
C PHE A 300 4.38 -12.84 -14.26
N ILE A 301 3.17 -12.34 -14.41
CA ILE A 301 2.25 -12.70 -15.47
C ILE A 301 1.97 -11.46 -16.31
N SER A 302 2.21 -11.52 -17.62
CA SER A 302 1.98 -10.40 -18.52
C SER A 302 1.58 -10.86 -19.93
N GLN A 303 1.23 -9.91 -20.77
CA GLN A 303 0.83 -10.22 -22.14
C GLN A 303 2.05 -10.49 -23.03
N SER A 304 3.17 -9.83 -22.76
CA SER A 304 4.39 -9.94 -23.55
C SER A 304 5.65 -9.88 -22.66
N PRO A 305 6.74 -10.57 -23.01
CA PRO A 305 8.03 -10.36 -22.35
C PRO A 305 8.55 -8.92 -22.44
N SER A 306 8.18 -8.17 -23.46
CA SER A 306 8.56 -6.76 -23.63
C SER A 306 7.92 -5.81 -22.63
N ASP A 307 6.94 -6.28 -21.86
CA ASP A 307 6.28 -5.50 -20.82
C ASP A 307 7.12 -5.40 -19.52
N ILE A 308 8.15 -6.24 -19.43
CA ILE A 308 9.00 -6.37 -18.26
C ILE A 308 10.40 -5.86 -18.61
N PRO A 309 11.04 -5.01 -17.77
CA PRO A 309 12.42 -4.59 -17.99
C PRO A 309 13.38 -5.77 -18.11
N ASP A 310 14.35 -5.69 -19.04
CA ASP A 310 15.31 -6.77 -19.31
C ASP A 310 16.08 -7.20 -18.05
N SER A 311 16.40 -6.26 -17.17
CA SER A 311 17.08 -6.51 -15.89
C SER A 311 16.27 -7.40 -14.93
N VAL A 312 14.94 -7.24 -14.91
CA VAL A 312 14.00 -8.09 -14.17
C VAL A 312 13.80 -9.41 -14.91
N LEU A 313 13.54 -9.36 -16.22
CA LEU A 313 13.28 -10.54 -17.05
C LEU A 313 14.44 -11.55 -16.98
N ALA A 314 15.69 -11.07 -16.85
CA ALA A 314 16.88 -11.89 -16.67
C ALA A 314 16.89 -12.70 -15.36
N GLN A 315 16.11 -12.31 -14.35
CA GLN A 315 15.99 -13.04 -13.07
C GLN A 315 14.89 -14.12 -13.10
N LEU A 316 14.00 -14.09 -14.12
CA LEU A 316 12.83 -14.95 -14.21
C LEU A 316 13.18 -16.22 -14.98
N SER A 317 13.70 -17.24 -14.27
CA SER A 317 14.31 -18.42 -14.88
C SER A 317 13.31 -19.48 -15.32
N ASN A 318 12.18 -19.63 -14.59
CA ASN A 318 11.12 -20.58 -14.96
C ASN A 318 10.11 -19.91 -15.89
N ARG A 319 9.99 -20.41 -17.13
CA ARG A 319 9.25 -19.70 -18.19
C ARG A 319 8.14 -20.53 -18.79
N VAL A 320 6.96 -19.91 -18.89
CA VAL A 320 5.79 -20.46 -19.58
C VAL A 320 5.27 -19.43 -20.57
N GLN A 321 5.31 -19.73 -21.85
CA GLN A 321 4.86 -18.86 -22.92
C GLN A 321 3.62 -19.45 -23.59
N HIS A 322 2.47 -18.83 -23.40
CA HIS A 322 1.26 -19.09 -24.17
C HIS A 322 1.29 -18.41 -25.52
N ALA A 323 0.28 -18.64 -26.33
CA ALA A 323 0.20 -18.06 -27.67
C ALA A 323 0.33 -16.54 -27.66
N LEU A 324 1.13 -16.03 -28.58
CA LEU A 324 1.09 -14.65 -29.02
C LEU A 324 0.54 -14.59 -30.45
N ARG A 325 -0.23 -13.55 -30.75
CA ARG A 325 -0.70 -13.27 -32.12
C ARG A 325 0.04 -12.02 -32.58
N ALA A 326 0.59 -12.07 -33.78
CA ALA A 326 1.45 -11.01 -34.29
C ALA A 326 0.91 -10.46 -35.62
N TYR A 327 0.07 -9.45 -35.50
CA TYR A 327 -0.55 -8.73 -36.61
C TYR A 327 0.22 -7.47 -37.02
N THR A 328 1.04 -6.94 -36.13
CA THR A 328 1.84 -5.74 -36.33
C THR A 328 3.33 -6.03 -36.25
N PRO A 329 4.22 -5.20 -36.86
CA PRO A 329 5.67 -5.36 -36.76
C PRO A 329 6.17 -5.35 -35.30
N SER A 330 5.53 -4.57 -34.41
CA SER A 330 5.85 -4.55 -32.98
C SER A 330 5.56 -5.89 -32.33
N GLU A 331 4.40 -6.49 -32.60
CA GLU A 331 4.02 -7.81 -32.07
C GLU A 331 4.91 -8.93 -32.61
N GLN A 332 5.32 -8.86 -33.92
CA GLN A 332 6.29 -9.78 -34.49
C GLN A 332 7.64 -9.70 -33.77
N LYS A 333 8.08 -8.47 -33.42
CA LYS A 333 9.28 -8.28 -32.61
C LYS A 333 9.13 -8.90 -31.22
N ALA A 334 7.98 -8.74 -30.58
CA ALA A 334 7.68 -9.34 -29.26
C ALA A 334 7.75 -10.88 -29.33
N VAL A 335 7.16 -11.50 -30.35
CA VAL A 335 7.26 -12.97 -30.59
C VAL A 335 8.72 -13.42 -30.76
N LYS A 336 9.52 -12.67 -31.54
CA LYS A 336 10.94 -12.95 -31.72
C LYS A 336 11.71 -12.87 -30.41
N VAL A 337 11.47 -11.82 -29.60
CA VAL A 337 12.10 -11.66 -28.29
C VAL A 337 11.68 -12.82 -27.38
N ALA A 338 10.39 -13.17 -27.33
CA ALA A 338 9.91 -14.30 -26.53
C ALA A 338 10.62 -15.61 -26.93
N ALA A 339 10.73 -15.90 -28.21
CA ALA A 339 11.40 -17.10 -28.72
C ALA A 339 12.88 -17.17 -28.30
N GLN A 340 13.58 -16.04 -28.32
CA GLN A 340 15.00 -15.95 -27.97
C GLN A 340 15.28 -16.16 -26.47
N THR A 341 14.27 -16.09 -25.63
CA THR A 341 14.43 -16.31 -24.18
C THR A 341 14.46 -17.77 -23.76
N PHE A 342 14.24 -18.70 -24.69
CA PHE A 342 14.23 -20.15 -24.45
C PHE A 342 15.50 -20.84 -24.93
N ARG A 343 15.88 -21.92 -24.24
CA ARG A 343 16.81 -22.89 -24.75
C ARG A 343 16.11 -23.67 -25.86
N THR A 344 16.59 -23.51 -27.10
CA THR A 344 15.97 -24.04 -28.33
C THR A 344 15.78 -25.53 -28.31
N ASN A 345 14.65 -25.99 -28.85
CA ASN A 345 14.37 -27.41 -29.12
C ASN A 345 14.60 -27.64 -30.64
N PRO A 346 15.43 -28.59 -31.03
CA PRO A 346 15.66 -28.87 -32.44
C PRO A 346 14.45 -29.45 -33.18
N ALA A 347 13.44 -29.93 -32.47
CA ALA A 347 12.26 -30.56 -33.07
C ALA A 347 11.28 -29.55 -33.71
N PHE A 348 11.34 -28.25 -33.33
CA PHE A 348 10.45 -27.22 -33.88
C PHE A 348 11.08 -25.83 -33.83
N ASP A 349 10.60 -24.94 -34.71
CA ASP A 349 10.93 -23.52 -34.63
C ASP A 349 10.12 -22.84 -33.54
N THR A 350 10.81 -22.27 -32.55
CA THR A 350 10.18 -21.69 -31.33
C THR A 350 9.28 -20.50 -31.66
N GLN A 351 9.69 -19.65 -32.63
CA GLN A 351 8.91 -18.47 -33.01
C GLN A 351 7.60 -18.86 -33.69
N THR A 352 7.66 -19.80 -34.62
CA THR A 352 6.49 -20.35 -35.31
C THR A 352 5.56 -21.05 -34.29
N ALA A 353 6.12 -21.87 -33.40
CA ALA A 353 5.37 -22.56 -32.40
C ALA A 353 4.56 -21.61 -31.50
N ILE A 354 5.13 -20.47 -31.02
CA ILE A 354 4.44 -19.47 -30.21
C ILE A 354 3.18 -18.96 -30.91
N MET A 355 3.24 -18.72 -32.22
CA MET A 355 2.10 -18.18 -32.97
C MET A 355 1.00 -19.25 -33.20
N GLU A 356 1.36 -20.53 -33.22
CA GLU A 356 0.47 -21.65 -33.51
C GLU A 356 -0.16 -22.29 -32.27
N LEU A 357 0.32 -21.96 -31.05
CA LEU A 357 -0.21 -22.53 -29.82
C LEU A 357 -1.74 -22.37 -29.73
N GLY A 358 -2.40 -23.42 -29.33
CA GLY A 358 -3.83 -23.44 -29.01
C GLY A 358 -4.11 -22.96 -27.59
N VAL A 359 -5.40 -22.84 -27.25
CA VAL A 359 -5.83 -22.47 -25.89
C VAL A 359 -5.42 -23.56 -24.90
N GLY A 360 -4.69 -23.16 -23.85
CA GLY A 360 -4.16 -24.07 -22.84
C GLY A 360 -2.95 -24.87 -23.32
N GLU A 361 -2.40 -24.60 -24.48
CA GLU A 361 -1.03 -24.98 -24.85
C GLU A 361 -0.04 -23.90 -24.43
N ALA A 362 1.19 -24.29 -24.15
CA ALA A 362 2.26 -23.37 -23.85
C ALA A 362 3.62 -23.97 -24.25
N LEU A 363 4.59 -23.11 -24.46
CA LEU A 363 6.00 -23.45 -24.41
C LEU A 363 6.47 -23.33 -22.96
N ALA A 364 7.01 -24.40 -22.41
CA ALA A 364 7.48 -24.44 -21.03
C ALA A 364 8.98 -24.78 -20.98
N SER A 365 9.72 -24.03 -20.18
CA SER A 365 11.13 -24.28 -19.85
C SER A 365 11.32 -23.95 -18.38
N CYS A 366 11.45 -24.98 -17.55
CA CYS A 366 11.74 -24.86 -16.13
C CYS A 366 13.19 -25.29 -15.87
N LEU A 367 13.74 -24.82 -14.76
CA LEU A 367 15.07 -25.22 -14.31
C LEU A 367 15.06 -26.67 -13.84
N ASP A 368 16.12 -27.41 -14.16
CA ASP A 368 16.39 -28.72 -13.58
C ASP A 368 16.94 -28.60 -12.14
N GLU A 369 17.21 -29.73 -11.50
CA GLU A 369 17.71 -29.81 -10.11
C GLU A 369 19.07 -29.08 -9.91
N ASN A 370 19.83 -28.88 -10.99
CA ASN A 370 21.12 -28.20 -11.00
C ASN A 370 20.98 -26.70 -11.33
N GLY A 371 19.75 -26.22 -11.59
CA GLY A 371 19.48 -24.84 -11.98
C GLY A 371 19.79 -24.53 -13.45
N VAL A 372 19.89 -25.55 -14.30
CA VAL A 372 20.08 -25.38 -15.74
C VAL A 372 18.71 -25.26 -16.41
N PRO A 373 18.49 -24.26 -17.31
CA PRO A 373 17.26 -24.17 -18.07
C PRO A 373 17.02 -25.40 -18.94
N GLY A 374 15.86 -26.02 -18.80
CA GLY A 374 15.44 -27.13 -19.63
C GLY A 374 15.26 -26.74 -21.09
N ILE A 375 15.40 -27.70 -22.02
CA ILE A 375 15.02 -27.49 -23.42
C ILE A 375 13.53 -27.17 -23.49
N VAL A 376 13.16 -26.14 -24.24
CA VAL A 376 11.75 -25.73 -24.36
C VAL A 376 10.87 -26.86 -24.89
N GLN A 377 9.74 -27.05 -24.26
CA GLN A 377 8.75 -28.09 -24.63
C GLN A 377 7.42 -27.44 -24.99
N ARG A 378 6.82 -27.86 -26.10
CA ARG A 378 5.44 -27.53 -26.44
C ARG A 378 4.54 -28.52 -25.73
N ALA A 379 3.73 -28.03 -24.78
CA ALA A 379 2.97 -28.87 -23.85
C ALA A 379 1.57 -28.31 -23.56
N PHE A 380 0.67 -29.22 -23.18
CA PHE A 380 -0.64 -28.86 -22.66
C PHE A 380 -0.56 -28.62 -21.14
N ILE A 381 -0.97 -27.45 -20.69
CA ILE A 381 -1.07 -27.14 -19.27
C ILE A 381 -2.15 -28.00 -18.61
N LEU A 382 -1.88 -28.46 -17.39
CA LEU A 382 -2.88 -29.22 -16.61
C LEU A 382 -4.12 -28.36 -16.34
N PRO A 383 -5.29 -28.98 -16.17
CA PRO A 383 -6.46 -28.28 -15.68
C PRO A 383 -6.32 -27.96 -14.19
N PRO A 384 -6.94 -26.90 -13.68
CA PRO A 384 -6.97 -26.60 -12.25
C PRO A 384 -7.94 -27.52 -11.52
N GLN A 385 -7.62 -27.90 -10.28
CA GLN A 385 -8.49 -28.74 -9.44
C GLN A 385 -9.59 -27.92 -8.76
N SER A 386 -9.39 -26.62 -8.58
CA SER A 386 -10.37 -25.69 -8.04
C SER A 386 -11.33 -25.16 -9.11
N ARG A 387 -12.39 -24.47 -8.66
CA ARG A 387 -13.36 -23.85 -9.55
C ARG A 387 -12.72 -22.74 -10.37
N MET A 388 -12.95 -22.76 -11.69
CA MET A 388 -12.56 -21.67 -12.60
C MET A 388 -13.54 -20.51 -12.46
N GLY A 389 -13.01 -19.28 -12.60
CA GLY A 389 -13.81 -18.05 -12.56
C GLY A 389 -14.12 -17.53 -11.17
N THR A 390 -15.11 -16.66 -11.11
CA THR A 390 -15.53 -15.93 -9.92
C THR A 390 -16.32 -16.77 -8.93
N ILE A 391 -16.55 -16.20 -7.76
CA ILE A 391 -17.49 -16.69 -6.73
C ILE A 391 -18.56 -15.64 -6.49
N THR A 392 -19.69 -16.01 -5.88
CA THR A 392 -20.69 -15.04 -5.45
C THR A 392 -20.24 -14.29 -4.21
N ASP A 393 -20.87 -13.13 -3.93
CA ASP A 393 -20.56 -12.35 -2.75
C ASP A 393 -20.88 -13.12 -1.45
N GLU A 394 -21.93 -13.93 -1.46
CA GLU A 394 -22.28 -14.78 -0.32
C GLU A 394 -21.22 -15.84 -0.08
N GLU A 395 -20.71 -16.50 -1.14
CA GLU A 395 -19.64 -17.48 -1.03
C GLU A 395 -18.34 -16.84 -0.52
N ARG A 396 -18.03 -15.61 -0.96
CA ARG A 396 -16.87 -14.85 -0.50
C ARG A 396 -17.00 -14.49 0.98
N ARG A 397 -18.15 -13.93 1.39
CA ARG A 397 -18.44 -13.59 2.79
C ARG A 397 -18.32 -14.79 3.70
N ALA A 398 -18.85 -15.95 3.29
CA ALA A 398 -18.74 -17.17 4.07
C ALA A 398 -17.28 -17.60 4.33
N VAL A 399 -16.36 -17.38 3.37
CA VAL A 399 -14.94 -17.67 3.54
C VAL A 399 -14.28 -16.63 4.46
N ILE A 400 -14.61 -15.33 4.31
CA ILE A 400 -14.10 -14.26 5.16
C ILE A 400 -14.56 -14.45 6.61
N ASP A 401 -15.85 -14.76 6.81
CA ASP A 401 -16.44 -14.97 8.14
C ASP A 401 -15.88 -16.18 8.87
N ALA A 402 -15.47 -17.21 8.15
CA ALA A 402 -14.85 -18.40 8.70
C ALA A 402 -13.34 -18.27 8.93
N SER A 403 -12.73 -17.17 8.49
CA SER A 403 -11.29 -16.96 8.57
C SER A 403 -10.86 -16.59 10.00
N ASP A 404 -9.75 -17.16 10.43
CA ASP A 404 -9.04 -16.82 11.68
C ASP A 404 -8.47 -15.39 11.68
N MET A 405 -8.29 -14.79 10.51
CA MET A 405 -7.80 -13.41 10.34
C MET A 405 -8.84 -12.35 10.73
N LYS A 406 -10.12 -12.71 10.78
CA LYS A 406 -11.22 -11.79 11.08
C LYS A 406 -11.03 -11.05 12.40
N GLN A 407 -10.66 -11.75 13.47
CA GLN A 407 -10.49 -11.15 14.78
C GLN A 407 -9.31 -10.17 14.83
N LYS A 408 -8.28 -10.40 14.01
CA LYS A 408 -7.07 -9.60 13.99
C LYS A 408 -7.21 -8.34 13.12
N TYR A 409 -7.83 -8.45 11.95
CA TYR A 409 -7.73 -7.40 10.93
C TYR A 409 -9.02 -6.64 10.64
N ASP A 410 -10.21 -7.21 10.89
CA ASP A 410 -11.47 -6.57 10.48
C ASP A 410 -11.78 -5.31 11.31
N LYS A 411 -11.31 -5.27 12.56
CA LYS A 411 -11.51 -4.11 13.43
C LYS A 411 -10.28 -3.20 13.40
N ALA A 412 -10.47 -1.97 12.97
CA ALA A 412 -9.44 -0.94 13.11
C ALA A 412 -9.16 -0.63 14.58
N ILE A 413 -7.91 -0.37 14.90
CA ILE A 413 -7.42 0.04 16.21
C ILE A 413 -6.90 1.47 16.05
N ASP A 414 -7.25 2.35 16.97
CA ASP A 414 -6.77 3.72 17.03
C ASP A 414 -5.93 3.87 18.30
N ASN A 415 -4.63 3.71 18.17
CA ASN A 415 -3.69 3.84 19.27
C ASN A 415 -3.22 5.29 19.40
N PHE A 416 -2.74 5.65 20.59
CA PHE A 416 -2.16 6.96 20.84
C PHE A 416 -0.96 7.22 19.92
N SER A 417 -1.02 8.33 19.21
CA SER A 417 -0.09 8.67 18.14
C SER A 417 0.24 10.17 18.11
N ALA A 418 0.86 10.66 17.05
CA ALA A 418 1.22 12.07 16.91
C ALA A 418 0.00 13.00 16.96
N TYR A 419 -1.13 12.59 16.39
CA TYR A 419 -2.35 13.39 16.39
C TYR A 419 -2.88 13.63 17.81
N GLU A 420 -3.06 12.56 18.60
CA GLU A 420 -3.56 12.65 19.97
C GLU A 420 -2.57 13.40 20.86
N TYR A 421 -1.26 13.25 20.63
CA TYR A 421 -0.24 14.01 21.34
C TYR A 421 -0.41 15.53 21.13
N PHE A 422 -0.57 15.96 19.88
CA PHE A 422 -0.75 17.39 19.60
C PHE A 422 -2.11 17.92 20.04
N GLU A 423 -3.17 17.11 19.98
CA GLU A 423 -4.47 17.48 20.52
C GLU A 423 -4.41 17.75 22.03
N GLN A 424 -3.77 16.85 22.77
CA GLN A 424 -3.57 17.04 24.21
C GLN A 424 -2.76 18.30 24.52
N GLN A 425 -1.69 18.56 23.78
CA GLN A 425 -0.88 19.77 23.95
C GLN A 425 -1.70 21.06 23.68
N ASN A 426 -2.50 21.05 22.62
CA ASN A 426 -3.38 22.17 22.31
C ASN A 426 -4.41 22.41 23.39
N GLU A 427 -5.05 21.36 23.91
CA GLU A 427 -6.00 21.46 25.02
C GLU A 427 -5.36 21.99 26.30
N GLU A 428 -4.14 21.55 26.62
CA GLU A 428 -3.39 22.06 27.77
C GLU A 428 -3.05 23.54 27.61
N GLN A 429 -2.57 23.96 26.43
CA GLN A 429 -2.30 25.36 26.13
C GLN A 429 -3.57 26.22 26.22
N GLU A 430 -4.69 25.77 25.65
CA GLU A 430 -5.95 26.51 25.77
C GLU A 430 -6.41 26.66 27.24
N LYS A 431 -6.27 25.60 28.05
CA LYS A 431 -6.59 25.66 29.47
C LYS A 431 -5.68 26.64 30.24
N GLU A 432 -4.39 26.66 29.92
CA GLU A 432 -3.43 27.59 30.51
C GLU A 432 -3.73 29.03 30.09
N GLU A 433 -4.01 29.29 28.81
CA GLU A 433 -4.39 30.60 28.30
C GLU A 433 -5.70 31.10 28.94
N GLN A 434 -6.71 30.23 29.06
CA GLN A 434 -7.95 30.56 29.73
C GLN A 434 -7.71 30.89 31.21
N ALA A 435 -6.89 30.09 31.90
CA ALA A 435 -6.55 30.34 33.31
C ALA A 435 -5.74 31.64 33.49
N ALA A 436 -4.84 31.93 32.56
CA ALA A 436 -4.07 33.18 32.55
C ALA A 436 -4.97 34.40 32.28
N ALA A 437 -5.88 34.29 31.29
CA ALA A 437 -6.86 35.32 30.97
C ALA A 437 -7.81 35.59 32.17
N GLU A 438 -8.26 34.55 32.86
CA GLU A 438 -9.10 34.69 34.04
C GLU A 438 -8.34 35.35 35.21
N LYS A 439 -7.07 34.98 35.42
CA LYS A 439 -6.19 35.63 36.40
C LYS A 439 -5.98 37.09 36.08
N ALA A 440 -5.70 37.43 34.81
CA ALA A 440 -5.54 38.82 34.37
C ALA A 440 -6.82 39.62 34.53
N ALA A 441 -7.97 39.07 34.18
CA ALA A 441 -9.28 39.71 34.39
C ALA A 441 -9.56 39.97 35.89
N LYS A 442 -9.27 39.00 36.76
CA LYS A 442 -9.40 39.14 38.22
C LYS A 442 -8.45 40.18 38.80
N GLN A 443 -7.24 40.32 38.25
CA GLN A 443 -6.27 41.36 38.63
C GLN A 443 -6.73 42.75 38.17
N ALA A 444 -7.15 42.91 36.91
CA ALA A 444 -7.71 44.13 36.39
C ALA A 444 -8.93 44.62 37.19
N ALA A 445 -9.86 43.70 37.53
CA ALA A 445 -11.01 44.04 38.38
C ALA A 445 -10.63 44.42 39.83
N LYS A 446 -9.52 43.90 40.38
CA LYS A 446 -8.98 44.32 41.68
C LYS A 446 -8.31 45.68 41.62
N GLU A 447 -7.62 45.98 40.55
CA GLU A 447 -7.01 47.33 40.36
C GLU A 447 -8.05 48.41 40.10
N GLU A 448 -9.10 48.13 39.36
CA GLU A 448 -10.24 49.01 39.16
C GLU A 448 -10.96 49.30 40.48
N LYS A 449 -11.16 48.29 41.34
CA LYS A 449 -11.72 48.47 42.70
C LYS A 449 -10.80 49.26 43.64
N LYS A 450 -9.47 49.16 43.48
CA LYS A 450 -8.49 49.96 44.24
C LYS A 450 -8.51 51.42 43.80
N THR A 451 -8.54 51.72 42.50
CA THR A 451 -8.63 53.06 41.93
C THR A 451 -9.94 53.77 42.29
N VAL A 452 -11.06 53.04 42.29
CA VAL A 452 -12.38 53.55 42.76
C VAL A 452 -12.40 53.82 44.28
N LYS A 453 -11.70 53.02 45.09
CA LYS A 453 -11.56 53.27 46.53
C LYS A 453 -10.65 54.46 46.85
N SER A 454 -9.56 54.67 46.12
CA SER A 454 -8.67 55.84 46.29
C SER A 454 -9.34 57.13 45.84
N ALA A 455 -10.20 57.09 44.80
CA ALA A 455 -10.97 58.26 44.35
C ALA A 455 -12.10 58.65 45.36
N LYS A 456 -12.63 57.71 46.17
CA LYS A 456 -13.61 58.02 47.24
C LYS A 456 -13.00 58.58 48.52
N SER A 457 -11.72 58.41 48.78
CA SER A 457 -11.06 58.92 50.00
C SER A 457 -10.53 60.35 49.89
N THR A 458 -10.56 60.96 48.68
CA THR A 458 -10.08 62.35 48.45
C THR A 458 -11.20 63.38 48.31
N THR A 459 -12.48 63.00 48.58
CA THR A 459 -13.61 63.89 48.38
C THR A 459 -14.24 64.35 49.72
N THR A 460 -13.41 64.61 50.74
CA THR A 460 -13.88 65.29 51.95
C THR A 460 -12.84 66.33 52.41
N LYS A 461 -12.69 67.44 51.69
CA LYS A 461 -12.26 68.74 52.06
C LYS A 461 -11.85 69.59 50.83
N ARG A 462 -12.81 70.29 50.29
CA ARG A 462 -12.61 71.64 49.73
C ARG A 462 -13.90 72.11 49.09
N THR A 463 -14.63 72.86 49.85
CA THR A 463 -15.72 73.73 49.39
C THR A 463 -15.16 75.00 48.77
N SER A 464 -15.84 75.41 47.71
CA SER A 464 -15.86 76.72 47.10
C SER A 464 -14.59 77.24 46.41
N THR A 465 -14.78 77.42 45.16
CA THR A 465 -14.09 78.25 44.13
C THR A 465 -13.46 77.46 42.99
N ALA A 466 -14.29 76.94 42.12
CA ALA A 466 -13.83 76.53 40.75
C ALA A 466 -14.95 76.03 39.83
N ALA A 467 -16.07 76.77 39.77
CA ALA A 467 -17.16 76.40 38.88
C ALA A 467 -16.99 76.81 37.39
N LYS A 468 -15.82 77.35 37.00
CA LYS A 468 -15.58 77.73 35.59
C LYS A 468 -14.42 77.04 34.86
N ALA A 469 -13.59 76.25 35.53
CA ALA A 469 -12.47 75.56 34.89
C ALA A 469 -12.81 74.03 34.57
N ALA A 470 -13.87 73.45 35.14
CA ALA A 470 -14.17 72.04 35.05
C ALA A 470 -14.85 71.59 33.74
N LYS A 471 -15.23 72.50 32.83
CA LYS A 471 -15.94 72.20 31.60
C LYS A 471 -15.06 71.85 30.38
N LYS A 472 -13.75 72.23 30.48
CA LYS A 472 -12.80 71.98 29.39
C LYS A 472 -11.89 70.78 29.55
N THR A 473 -11.71 70.27 30.79
CA THR A 473 -10.89 69.13 31.11
C THR A 473 -11.67 67.77 31.07
N LYS A 474 -13.01 67.76 31.28
CA LYS A 474 -13.83 66.58 31.18
C LYS A 474 -13.97 66.03 29.75
N SER A 475 -13.80 66.90 28.73
CA SER A 475 -13.91 66.44 27.34
C SER A 475 -12.64 65.77 26.81
N ALA A 476 -11.48 66.09 27.39
CA ALA A 476 -10.19 65.52 26.97
C ALA A 476 -9.91 64.16 27.66
N ALA A 477 -10.23 64.06 28.97
CA ALA A 477 -10.04 62.79 29.70
C ALA A 477 -11.05 61.70 29.29
N SER A 478 -12.31 62.07 29.01
CA SER A 478 -13.30 61.13 28.49
C SER A 478 -12.99 60.64 27.09
N LYS A 479 -12.42 61.51 26.20
CA LYS A 479 -11.98 61.10 24.85
C LYS A 479 -10.70 60.27 24.87
N ALA A 480 -9.80 60.45 25.84
CA ALA A 480 -8.61 59.61 26.02
C ALA A 480 -8.98 58.22 26.57
N MET A 481 -9.88 58.15 27.57
CA MET A 481 -10.32 56.92 28.15
C MET A 481 -11.21 56.08 27.20
N THR A 482 -12.05 56.73 26.38
CA THR A 482 -12.82 56.06 25.32
C THR A 482 -11.94 55.58 24.19
N ARG A 483 -10.81 56.24 23.90
CA ARG A 483 -9.85 55.77 22.90
C ARG A 483 -9.02 54.59 23.38
N VAL A 484 -8.63 54.54 24.65
CA VAL A 484 -7.87 53.41 25.23
C VAL A 484 -8.75 52.19 25.39
N THR A 485 -9.99 52.35 25.86
CA THR A 485 -10.95 51.20 25.99
C THR A 485 -11.40 50.69 24.61
N ASN A 486 -11.64 51.55 23.63
CA ASN A 486 -11.98 51.14 22.29
C ASN A 486 -10.80 50.50 21.54
N SER A 487 -9.55 50.92 21.82
CA SER A 487 -8.36 50.31 21.25
C SER A 487 -8.10 48.92 21.85
N ALA A 488 -8.20 48.76 23.17
CA ALA A 488 -8.06 47.46 23.83
C ALA A 488 -9.17 46.52 23.46
N MET A 489 -10.45 46.95 23.45
CA MET A 489 -11.56 46.12 22.98
C MET A 489 -11.51 45.77 21.49
N SER A 490 -10.97 46.65 20.64
CA SER A 490 -10.83 46.37 19.20
C SER A 490 -9.68 45.42 18.89
N THR A 491 -8.66 45.33 19.75
CA THR A 491 -7.56 44.38 19.61
C THR A 491 -7.97 42.98 20.12
N ILE A 492 -8.56 42.94 21.31
CA ILE A 492 -9.09 41.66 21.89
C ILE A 492 -10.24 41.14 21.04
N GLY A 493 -11.16 41.99 20.57
CA GLY A 493 -12.26 41.58 19.68
C GLY A 493 -11.80 41.14 18.30
N ARG A 494 -10.67 41.63 17.76
CA ARG A 494 -10.11 41.16 16.51
C ARG A 494 -9.36 39.84 16.64
N GLU A 495 -8.69 39.57 17.73
CA GLU A 495 -8.03 38.28 17.99
C GLU A 495 -9.02 37.21 18.34
N LEU A 496 -10.02 37.46 19.20
CA LEU A 496 -11.14 36.54 19.47
C LEU A 496 -11.99 36.30 18.21
N GLY A 497 -12.26 37.35 17.41
CA GLY A 497 -12.98 37.20 16.15
C GLY A 497 -12.21 36.40 15.11
N ARG A 498 -10.86 36.47 15.07
CA ARG A 498 -10.02 35.65 14.18
C ARG A 498 -9.94 34.20 14.65
N SER A 499 -9.91 33.95 15.95
CA SER A 499 -9.93 32.59 16.51
C SER A 499 -11.28 31.91 16.27
N ILE A 500 -12.40 32.62 16.50
CA ILE A 500 -13.75 32.11 16.25
C ILE A 500 -14.02 31.90 14.75
N ILE A 501 -13.53 32.82 13.89
CA ILE A 501 -13.68 32.67 12.43
C ILE A 501 -12.82 31.54 11.89
N ARG A 502 -11.64 31.26 12.46
CA ARG A 502 -10.85 30.08 12.11
C ARG A 502 -11.49 28.77 12.56
N GLY A 503 -12.16 28.75 13.73
CA GLY A 503 -12.86 27.57 14.24
C GLY A 503 -14.19 27.29 13.54
N ILE A 504 -14.87 28.30 12.98
CA ILE A 504 -16.20 28.15 12.38
C ILE A 504 -16.16 28.06 10.85
N PHE A 505 -15.18 28.69 10.19
CA PHE A 505 -15.03 28.71 8.72
C PHE A 505 -13.87 27.88 8.18
N GLY A 506 -13.07 27.27 9.05
CA GLY A 506 -12.03 26.30 8.65
C GLY A 506 -12.58 24.91 8.25
N SER A 507 -13.89 24.69 8.44
CA SER A 507 -14.57 23.43 8.07
C SER A 507 -15.54 23.57 6.90
N ILE A 508 -15.49 24.68 6.15
CA ILE A 508 -16.29 24.83 4.91
C ILE A 508 -15.37 25.47 3.85
N LYS A 509 -14.61 24.63 3.18
CA LYS A 509 -14.30 24.71 1.74
C LYS A 509 -13.63 23.42 1.30
#